data_119525dc847aa91e8f1bbd58c1df0269
#
_entry.id   119525dc847aa91e8f1bbd58c1df0269
#
_cell.length_a   1.000
_cell.length_b   1.000
_cell.length_c   1.000
_cell.angle_alpha   90.00
_cell.angle_beta   90.00
_cell.angle_gamma   90.00
#
_symmetry.space_group_name_H-M   'P 1'
#
loop_
_entity.id
_entity.type
_entity.pdbx_description
1 polymer ?
#
loop_
_entity_poly.entity_id
_entity_poly.type
_entity_poly.pdbx_seq_one_letter_code
_entity_poly.pdbx_strand_id
1 'polypeptide(L)'
;MDTRNDTLLKIFTATVPPAFVGLGMKGEGPDDFLFPFFEKSIGRGGKGKLSFIELNSWNKKTVSIHSAASPGPVAVSVVEAQQLPEMPVVRDYNETDSCVYGIDVDMQHGLFFIYDKHTAQVKTVDYHRDIKSGYPEGHLSYLYESCLMVNQDAKATCTGLLNLNSLCFYDLKGNLMKEIVIGKELKYPDYDPEFLDFPNVPKYFISLCGTPNYLYALYNGFPGTSGKSKIMVFTWQGAPVAIYHTDVKLERIAVDPSGRYVLGLNITEEGGSDVLKFDLPLNEV
;
A
#
# COMPACT_ATOMS: atom_id res chain seq x y z
N MET A 1 -9.31 -1.04 8.48
CA MET A 1 -9.34 -1.10 9.95
C MET A 1 -10.67 -0.59 10.44
N ASP A 2 -11.32 -1.26 11.36
CA ASP A 2 -12.56 -0.77 11.97
C ASP A 2 -12.20 0.04 13.21
N THR A 3 -12.24 1.36 13.09
CA THR A 3 -11.90 2.30 14.16
C THR A 3 -13.06 2.56 15.13
N ARG A 4 -14.20 1.93 14.90
CA ARG A 4 -15.45 2.14 15.68
C ARG A 4 -15.55 1.25 16.92
N ASN A 5 -14.67 0.26 17.04
CA ASN A 5 -14.66 -0.70 18.15
C ASN A 5 -13.31 -0.63 18.89
N ASP A 6 -13.27 -1.18 20.09
CA ASP A 6 -12.03 -1.31 20.89
C ASP A 6 -11.02 -2.30 20.29
N THR A 7 -11.33 -2.89 19.13
CA THR A 7 -10.49 -3.81 18.38
C THR A 7 -10.05 -3.15 17.08
N LEU A 8 -8.76 -2.86 16.92
CA LEU A 8 -8.21 -2.25 15.72
C LEU A 8 -7.70 -3.26 14.69
N LEU A 9 -7.19 -4.39 15.14
CA LEU A 9 -6.63 -5.42 14.29
C LEU A 9 -7.45 -6.71 14.42
N LYS A 10 -8.00 -7.18 13.29
CA LYS A 10 -8.68 -8.47 13.22
C LYS A 10 -7.95 -9.36 12.23
N ILE A 11 -7.61 -10.56 12.66
CA ILE A 11 -6.90 -11.55 11.86
C ILE A 11 -7.83 -12.71 11.55
N PHE A 12 -7.91 -13.07 10.28
CA PHE A 12 -8.71 -14.17 9.78
C PHE A 12 -7.84 -15.12 8.97
N THR A 13 -8.25 -16.40 8.90
CA THR A 13 -7.66 -17.34 7.94
C THR A 13 -8.05 -16.94 6.51
N ALA A 14 -7.18 -17.25 5.55
CA ALA A 14 -7.49 -17.09 4.12
C ALA A 14 -8.30 -18.30 3.57
N THR A 15 -9.07 -18.99 4.41
CA THR A 15 -9.96 -20.09 4.03
C THR A 15 -11.35 -19.60 3.65
N VAL A 16 -12.15 -20.43 3.02
CA VAL A 16 -13.55 -20.14 2.70
C VAL A 16 -14.44 -21.15 3.44
N PRO A 17 -15.28 -20.69 4.40
CA PRO A 17 -15.37 -19.34 4.93
C PRO A 17 -14.12 -18.96 5.75
N PRO A 18 -13.81 -17.65 5.87
CA PRO A 18 -12.70 -17.19 6.69
C PRO A 18 -13.01 -17.43 8.16
N ALA A 19 -12.06 -18.02 8.89
CA ALA A 19 -12.18 -18.21 10.33
C ALA A 19 -11.43 -17.09 11.08
N PHE A 20 -12.06 -16.54 12.10
CA PHE A 20 -11.43 -15.56 12.98
C PHE A 20 -10.30 -16.22 13.79
N VAL A 21 -9.12 -15.60 13.73
CA VAL A 21 -7.89 -16.15 14.37
C VAL A 21 -7.49 -15.36 15.60
N GLY A 22 -7.54 -14.03 15.53
CA GLY A 22 -7.07 -13.21 16.64
C GLY A 22 -7.36 -11.72 16.45
N LEU A 23 -7.10 -10.96 17.50
CA LEU A 23 -7.32 -9.52 17.52
C LEU A 23 -6.22 -8.77 18.29
N GLY A 24 -5.95 -7.52 17.85
CA GLY A 24 -5.17 -6.52 18.56
C GLY A 24 -6.11 -5.44 19.09
N MET A 25 -5.96 -5.10 20.35
CA MET A 25 -6.84 -4.14 21.03
C MET A 25 -6.42 -2.71 20.73
N LYS A 26 -7.38 -1.79 20.85
CA LYS A 26 -7.13 -0.36 20.83
C LYS A 26 -6.67 0.08 22.21
N GLY A 27 -5.53 0.78 22.29
CA GLY A 27 -5.00 1.29 23.54
C GLY A 27 -3.58 1.81 23.42
N GLU A 28 -3.01 2.21 24.56
CA GLU A 28 -1.63 2.71 24.69
C GLU A 28 -0.70 1.69 25.38
N GLY A 29 -1.21 0.51 25.70
CA GLY A 29 -0.41 -0.57 26.27
C GLY A 29 0.64 -1.13 25.30
N PRO A 30 1.61 -1.90 25.81
CA PRO A 30 2.69 -2.44 24.98
C PRO A 30 2.18 -3.35 23.85
N ASP A 31 1.07 -4.05 24.08
CA ASP A 31 0.42 -4.95 23.11
C ASP A 31 -0.74 -4.30 22.37
N ASP A 32 -1.05 -3.03 22.67
CA ASP A 32 -2.16 -2.29 22.06
C ASP A 32 -1.71 -1.50 20.83
N PHE A 33 -2.71 -1.03 20.06
CA PHE A 33 -2.53 -0.25 18.83
C PHE A 33 -3.44 0.97 18.86
N LEU A 34 -2.95 2.13 18.38
CA LEU A 34 -3.75 3.34 18.18
C LEU A 34 -3.90 3.70 16.70
N PHE A 35 -2.80 3.85 15.98
CA PHE A 35 -2.76 4.20 14.56
C PHE A 35 -1.75 3.31 13.82
N PRO A 36 -2.00 1.98 13.75
CA PRO A 36 -1.07 1.08 13.12
C PRO A 36 -1.17 1.13 11.59
N PHE A 37 -0.01 1.20 10.93
CA PHE A 37 0.14 1.02 9.49
C PHE A 37 0.94 -0.24 9.20
N PHE A 38 0.53 -1.02 8.20
CA PHE A 38 1.24 -2.21 7.81
C PHE A 38 2.58 -1.88 7.16
N GLU A 39 3.63 -2.58 7.56
CA GLU A 39 4.84 -2.68 6.76
C GLU A 39 4.55 -3.50 5.50
N LYS A 40 4.86 -2.93 4.32
CA LYS A 40 4.56 -3.55 3.01
C LYS A 40 5.75 -4.34 2.42
N SER A 41 6.76 -4.67 3.21
CA SER A 41 7.98 -5.29 2.70
C SER A 41 7.74 -6.70 2.16
N ILE A 42 8.28 -7.00 0.98
CA ILE A 42 8.22 -8.32 0.36
C ILE A 42 9.28 -9.22 0.99
N GLY A 43 8.87 -10.43 1.39
CA GLY A 43 9.82 -11.48 1.82
C GLY A 43 10.38 -11.35 3.23
N ARG A 44 10.09 -10.26 3.96
CA ARG A 44 10.61 -10.04 5.33
C ARG A 44 9.78 -10.62 6.44
N GLY A 45 8.51 -10.90 6.22
CA GLY A 45 7.65 -11.56 7.20
C GLY A 45 8.08 -13.01 7.40
N GLY A 46 8.69 -13.35 8.52
CA GLY A 46 8.82 -14.74 8.94
C GLY A 46 7.42 -15.37 9.05
N LYS A 47 7.31 -16.69 8.86
CA LYS A 47 6.01 -17.38 9.02
C LYS A 47 5.36 -17.00 10.35
N GLY A 48 4.15 -16.45 10.29
CA GLY A 48 3.38 -16.05 11.46
C GLY A 48 3.81 -14.73 12.13
N LYS A 49 4.57 -13.88 11.45
CA LYS A 49 4.92 -12.55 11.94
C LYS A 49 4.38 -11.46 11.02
N LEU A 50 3.84 -10.38 11.61
CA LEU A 50 3.41 -9.18 10.92
C LEU A 50 4.04 -7.97 11.59
N SER A 51 4.47 -6.99 10.82
CA SER A 51 5.03 -5.75 11.35
C SER A 51 4.11 -4.57 11.05
N PHE A 52 4.03 -3.67 12.02
CA PHE A 52 3.23 -2.44 11.98
C PHE A 52 4.06 -1.26 12.41
N ILE A 53 3.80 -0.13 11.80
CA ILE A 53 4.29 1.16 12.27
C ILE A 53 3.18 1.81 13.09
N GLU A 54 3.47 2.07 14.36
CA GLU A 54 2.57 2.77 15.26
C GLU A 54 2.92 4.27 15.26
N LEU A 55 2.09 5.09 14.60
CA LEU A 55 2.41 6.50 14.39
C LEU A 55 2.47 7.31 15.70
N ASN A 56 1.62 7.00 16.66
CA ASN A 56 1.53 7.77 17.92
C ASN A 56 2.80 7.65 18.75
N SER A 57 3.35 6.45 18.83
CA SER A 57 4.56 6.17 19.63
C SER A 57 5.83 6.13 18.79
N TRP A 58 5.70 6.29 17.46
CA TRP A 58 6.77 6.22 16.49
C TRP A 58 7.61 4.95 16.63
N ASN A 59 6.92 3.83 16.76
CA ASN A 59 7.51 2.51 16.96
C ASN A 59 7.12 1.55 15.82
N LYS A 60 8.06 0.70 15.46
CA LYS A 60 7.77 -0.51 14.69
C LYS A 60 7.45 -1.64 15.68
N LYS A 61 6.24 -2.18 15.61
CA LYS A 61 5.79 -3.33 16.41
C LYS A 61 5.71 -4.57 15.52
N THR A 62 6.37 -5.63 15.93
CA THR A 62 6.26 -6.95 15.29
C THR A 62 5.38 -7.83 16.15
N VAL A 63 4.32 -8.36 15.57
CA VAL A 63 3.42 -9.29 16.25
C VAL A 63 3.65 -10.71 15.76
N SER A 64 3.54 -11.68 16.66
CA SER A 64 3.53 -13.10 16.33
C SER A 64 2.11 -13.62 16.35
N ILE A 65 1.74 -14.35 15.31
CA ILE A 65 0.47 -15.07 15.21
C ILE A 65 0.78 -16.54 15.50
N HIS A 66 0.50 -16.95 16.72
CA HIS A 66 0.65 -18.35 17.10
C HIS A 66 -0.62 -19.12 16.72
N SER A 67 -0.48 -20.20 15.98
CA SER A 67 -1.59 -21.13 15.80
C SER A 67 -1.88 -21.77 17.15
N ALA A 68 -3.05 -21.47 17.74
CA ALA A 68 -3.46 -22.13 18.96
C ALA A 68 -3.71 -23.61 18.69
N ALA A 69 -3.19 -24.47 19.56
CA ALA A 69 -3.55 -25.89 19.57
C ALA A 69 -5.02 -26.12 19.99
N SER A 70 -5.75 -25.07 20.36
CA SER A 70 -7.15 -25.10 20.82
C SER A 70 -8.05 -24.27 19.89
N PRO A 71 -9.30 -24.70 19.66
CA PRO A 71 -10.25 -23.89 18.90
C PRO A 71 -10.63 -22.65 19.70
N GLY A 72 -10.21 -21.48 19.26
CA GLY A 72 -10.54 -20.18 19.83
C GLY A 72 -9.68 -19.05 19.22
N PRO A 73 -10.08 -17.79 19.39
CA PRO A 73 -9.28 -16.68 18.92
C PRO A 73 -7.95 -16.61 19.69
N VAL A 74 -6.88 -16.48 18.93
CA VAL A 74 -5.52 -16.35 19.45
C VAL A 74 -5.28 -14.89 19.82
N ALA A 75 -4.77 -14.62 21.02
CA ALA A 75 -4.27 -13.31 21.36
C ALA A 75 -3.05 -12.99 20.48
N VAL A 76 -3.06 -11.83 19.85
CA VAL A 76 -1.93 -11.30 19.12
C VAL A 76 -1.01 -10.66 20.15
N SER A 77 0.21 -11.13 20.28
CA SER A 77 1.20 -10.54 21.18
C SER A 77 2.27 -9.81 20.38
N VAL A 78 2.67 -8.64 20.86
CA VAL A 78 3.85 -7.92 20.37
C VAL A 78 5.08 -8.67 20.87
N VAL A 79 5.87 -9.19 19.94
CA VAL A 79 7.12 -9.92 20.25
C VAL A 79 8.36 -9.03 20.15
N GLU A 80 8.22 -7.90 19.48
CA GLU A 80 9.30 -6.92 19.33
C GLU A 80 8.70 -5.53 19.12
N ALA A 81 9.24 -4.54 19.83
CA ALA A 81 8.94 -3.13 19.62
C ALA A 81 10.26 -2.38 19.47
N GLN A 82 10.43 -1.68 18.35
CA GLN A 82 11.63 -0.92 18.03
C GLN A 82 11.25 0.55 17.79
N GLN A 83 11.92 1.47 18.49
CA GLN A 83 11.78 2.90 18.21
C GLN A 83 12.28 3.18 16.79
N LEU A 84 11.47 3.89 16.00
CA LEU A 84 11.89 4.35 14.69
C LEU A 84 12.85 5.52 14.81
N PRO A 85 13.80 5.66 13.86
CA PRO A 85 14.68 6.82 13.81
C PRO A 85 13.88 8.10 13.47
N GLU A 86 14.53 9.24 13.68
CA GLU A 86 14.00 10.53 13.23
C GLU A 86 14.00 10.58 11.69
N MET A 87 12.83 10.49 11.10
CA MET A 87 12.57 10.54 9.66
C MET A 87 11.17 11.08 9.42
N PRO A 88 10.78 11.46 8.16
CA PRO A 88 9.43 11.93 7.86
C PRO A 88 8.34 10.94 8.30
N VAL A 89 7.21 11.47 8.76
CA VAL A 89 6.06 10.63 9.17
C VAL A 89 5.47 9.95 7.93
N VAL A 90 5.37 8.63 7.97
CA VAL A 90 5.04 7.82 6.79
C VAL A 90 3.58 7.41 6.73
N ARG A 91 3.02 7.44 5.53
CA ARG A 91 1.74 6.83 5.19
C ARG A 91 1.90 5.41 4.63
N ASP A 92 2.91 5.19 3.79
CA ASP A 92 3.33 3.89 3.27
C ASP A 92 4.76 3.61 3.72
N TYR A 93 4.96 2.50 4.41
CA TYR A 93 6.26 2.11 4.95
C TYR A 93 6.73 0.83 4.29
N ASN A 94 7.91 0.90 3.69
CA ASN A 94 8.62 -0.25 3.14
C ASN A 94 10.07 -0.21 3.63
N GLU A 95 10.63 -1.34 3.95
CA GLU A 95 11.97 -1.42 4.52
C GLU A 95 12.82 -2.42 3.76
N THR A 96 14.10 -2.05 3.53
CA THR A 96 15.16 -2.93 3.07
C THR A 96 16.22 -3.09 4.17
N ASP A 97 17.28 -3.83 3.92
CA ASP A 97 18.36 -3.98 4.92
C ASP A 97 19.00 -2.64 5.27
N SER A 98 19.16 -1.76 4.30
CA SER A 98 19.90 -0.48 4.42
C SER A 98 19.01 0.75 4.46
N CYS A 99 17.77 0.69 3.96
CA CYS A 99 16.95 1.88 3.76
C CYS A 99 15.50 1.67 4.19
N VAL A 100 14.84 2.78 4.55
CA VAL A 100 13.39 2.89 4.63
C VAL A 100 12.90 3.72 3.44
N TYR A 101 11.81 3.29 2.83
CA TYR A 101 11.11 3.99 1.76
C TYR A 101 9.72 4.33 2.23
N GLY A 102 9.32 5.58 2.11
CA GLY A 102 8.04 6.04 2.62
C GLY A 102 7.43 7.17 1.80
N ILE A 103 6.12 7.28 1.90
CA ILE A 103 5.38 8.45 1.44
C ILE A 103 5.15 9.33 2.66
N ASP A 104 5.61 10.58 2.60
CA ASP A 104 5.44 11.54 3.68
C ASP A 104 3.95 11.88 3.86
N VAL A 105 3.46 11.81 5.10
CA VAL A 105 2.08 12.18 5.43
C VAL A 105 1.80 13.64 5.10
N ASP A 106 2.77 14.52 5.36
CA ASP A 106 2.67 15.94 5.11
C ASP A 106 3.00 16.30 3.65
N MET A 107 3.38 15.31 2.85
CA MET A 107 3.73 15.44 1.42
C MET A 107 4.78 16.53 1.12
N GLN A 108 5.65 16.83 2.08
CA GLN A 108 6.71 17.81 1.93
C GLN A 108 7.95 17.24 1.23
N HIS A 109 8.07 15.91 1.14
CA HIS A 109 9.24 15.21 0.65
C HIS A 109 8.96 14.51 -0.70
N GLY A 110 8.52 15.26 -1.71
CA GLY A 110 8.31 14.79 -3.07
C GLY A 110 7.29 13.65 -3.21
N LEU A 111 7.50 12.78 -4.18
CA LEU A 111 6.63 11.62 -4.44
C LEU A 111 6.82 10.54 -3.38
N PHE A 112 8.06 10.30 -2.99
CA PHE A 112 8.44 9.44 -1.86
C PHE A 112 9.84 9.83 -1.37
N PHE A 113 10.21 9.34 -0.20
CA PHE A 113 11.56 9.52 0.32
C PHE A 113 12.27 8.19 0.55
N ILE A 114 13.59 8.27 0.61
CA ILE A 114 14.50 7.17 0.95
C ILE A 114 15.31 7.63 2.17
N TYR A 115 15.14 6.96 3.30
CA TYR A 115 15.95 7.17 4.49
C TYR A 115 17.04 6.09 4.57
N ASP A 116 18.28 6.50 4.55
CA ASP A 116 19.45 5.62 4.71
C ASP A 116 19.70 5.36 6.20
N LYS A 117 19.61 4.10 6.62
CA LYS A 117 19.76 3.70 8.03
C LYS A 117 21.17 3.86 8.58
N HIS A 118 22.19 3.88 7.72
CA HIS A 118 23.60 3.98 8.12
C HIS A 118 24.03 5.42 8.29
N THR A 119 23.59 6.29 7.39
CA THR A 119 23.96 7.70 7.38
C THR A 119 22.93 8.62 8.03
N ALA A 120 21.74 8.12 8.33
CA ALA A 120 20.59 8.87 8.80
C ALA A 120 20.17 10.02 7.86
N GLN A 121 20.46 9.88 6.56
CA GLN A 121 20.11 10.87 5.56
C GLN A 121 18.80 10.55 4.87
N VAL A 122 18.00 11.58 4.62
CA VAL A 122 16.79 11.52 3.82
C VAL A 122 17.07 12.04 2.42
N LYS A 123 16.76 11.25 1.40
CA LYS A 123 16.73 11.64 0.01
C LYS A 123 15.29 11.71 -0.46
N THR A 124 14.88 12.86 -0.98
CA THR A 124 13.59 13.03 -1.65
C THR A 124 13.68 12.55 -3.09
N VAL A 125 12.62 11.90 -3.56
CA VAL A 125 12.42 11.51 -4.96
C VAL A 125 11.19 12.20 -5.49
N ASP A 126 11.40 13.15 -6.39
CA ASP A 126 10.32 13.93 -7.01
C ASP A 126 9.72 13.20 -8.20
N TYR A 127 8.50 13.62 -8.56
CA TYR A 127 7.93 13.19 -9.83
C TYR A 127 8.73 13.81 -10.99
N HIS A 128 9.15 12.98 -11.93
CA HIS A 128 10.09 13.37 -12.99
C HIS A 128 9.51 14.33 -14.03
N ARG A 129 8.19 14.47 -14.10
CA ARG A 129 7.55 15.43 -15.01
C ARG A 129 7.32 16.74 -14.29
N ASP A 130 7.72 17.82 -14.93
CA ASP A 130 7.33 19.16 -14.52
C ASP A 130 5.86 19.36 -14.87
N ILE A 131 4.98 19.24 -13.88
CA ILE A 131 3.56 19.54 -14.03
C ILE A 131 3.42 21.04 -13.95
N LYS A 132 3.66 21.71 -15.06
CA LYS A 132 3.51 23.13 -15.17
C LYS A 132 2.06 23.53 -15.21
N SER A 133 1.81 24.57 -14.45
CA SER A 133 0.73 25.52 -14.56
C SER A 133 -0.69 25.07 -14.24
N GLY A 134 -1.32 25.85 -13.43
CA GLY A 134 -2.73 25.78 -13.08
C GLY A 134 -2.99 25.24 -11.68
N TYR A 135 -2.05 24.52 -11.09
CA TYR A 135 -2.21 24.04 -9.72
C TYR A 135 -1.43 24.93 -8.75
N PRO A 136 -2.07 25.53 -7.74
CA PRO A 136 -1.37 26.18 -6.64
C PRO A 136 -0.43 25.20 -5.94
N GLU A 137 0.70 25.70 -5.43
CA GLU A 137 1.75 24.89 -4.81
C GLU A 137 1.19 23.96 -3.70
N GLY A 138 0.26 24.44 -2.89
CA GLY A 138 -0.39 23.64 -1.85
C GLY A 138 -1.30 22.51 -2.35
N HIS A 139 -1.62 22.46 -3.65
CA HIS A 139 -2.44 21.40 -4.25
C HIS A 139 -1.61 20.34 -4.98
N LEU A 140 -0.33 20.56 -5.18
CA LEU A 140 0.57 19.58 -5.81
C LEU A 140 0.66 18.30 -4.98
N SER A 141 0.55 18.40 -3.66
CA SER A 141 0.52 17.26 -2.75
C SER A 141 -0.62 16.29 -3.06
N TYR A 142 -1.81 16.79 -3.38
CA TYR A 142 -2.94 15.94 -3.81
C TYR A 142 -2.69 15.31 -5.17
N LEU A 143 -2.10 16.06 -6.09
CA LEU A 143 -1.81 15.54 -7.42
C LEU A 143 -0.85 14.37 -7.39
N TYR A 144 0.16 14.45 -6.50
CA TYR A 144 1.18 13.42 -6.31
C TYR A 144 0.81 12.36 -5.27
N GLU A 145 -0.41 12.39 -4.76
CA GLU A 145 -0.86 11.32 -3.87
C GLU A 145 -0.67 9.96 -4.54
N SER A 146 0.00 9.06 -3.86
CA SER A 146 0.45 7.80 -4.44
C SER A 146 0.42 6.65 -3.44
N CYS A 147 0.63 5.45 -3.93
CA CYS A 147 0.96 4.26 -3.16
C CYS A 147 2.35 3.76 -3.58
N LEU A 148 3.06 3.15 -2.64
CA LEU A 148 4.45 2.75 -2.78
C LEU A 148 4.61 1.25 -2.50
N MET A 149 5.49 0.60 -3.28
CA MET A 149 5.91 -0.78 -3.04
C MET A 149 7.38 -0.96 -3.38
N VAL A 150 8.11 -1.69 -2.54
CA VAL A 150 9.55 -1.93 -2.70
C VAL A 150 9.83 -3.43 -2.75
N ASN A 151 10.70 -3.84 -3.65
CA ASN A 151 11.25 -5.19 -3.71
C ASN A 151 12.79 -5.12 -3.70
N GLN A 152 13.37 -5.49 -2.57
CA GLN A 152 14.81 -5.47 -2.39
C GLN A 152 15.52 -6.43 -3.33
N ASP A 153 14.98 -7.64 -3.53
CA ASP A 153 15.61 -8.69 -4.34
C ASP A 153 15.59 -8.32 -5.83
N ALA A 154 14.48 -7.74 -6.30
CA ALA A 154 14.38 -7.21 -7.65
C ALA A 154 15.09 -5.87 -7.84
N LYS A 155 15.61 -5.27 -6.76
CA LYS A 155 16.26 -3.94 -6.73
C LYS A 155 15.37 -2.84 -7.34
N ALA A 156 14.09 -2.90 -7.07
CA ALA A 156 13.09 -2.02 -7.67
C ALA A 156 12.13 -1.44 -6.64
N THR A 157 11.69 -0.22 -6.94
CA THR A 157 10.63 0.51 -6.22
C THR A 157 9.58 0.91 -7.23
N CYS A 158 8.32 0.86 -6.87
CA CYS A 158 7.23 1.31 -7.73
C CYS A 158 6.30 2.25 -6.98
N THR A 159 5.90 3.34 -7.65
CA THR A 159 4.83 4.23 -7.19
C THR A 159 3.69 4.22 -8.19
N GLY A 160 2.47 4.09 -7.67
CA GLY A 160 1.24 4.27 -8.43
C GLY A 160 0.54 5.53 -7.99
N LEU A 161 0.33 6.49 -8.91
CA LEU A 161 -0.31 7.76 -8.58
C LEU A 161 -1.83 7.60 -8.51
N LEU A 162 -2.42 8.15 -7.45
CA LEU A 162 -3.85 8.05 -7.22
C LEU A 162 -4.64 8.94 -8.18
N ASN A 163 -4.15 10.16 -8.42
CA ASN A 163 -4.84 11.19 -9.20
C ASN A 163 -4.32 11.32 -10.63
N LEU A 164 -3.29 10.56 -11.00
CA LEU A 164 -2.74 10.47 -12.35
C LEU A 164 -2.73 9.02 -12.83
N ASN A 165 -3.00 8.81 -14.11
CA ASN A 165 -2.99 7.46 -14.71
C ASN A 165 -1.56 6.94 -14.99
N SER A 166 -0.65 7.20 -14.05
CA SER A 166 0.78 6.91 -14.17
C SER A 166 1.26 5.94 -13.09
N LEU A 167 2.09 4.98 -13.49
CA LEU A 167 2.79 4.01 -12.66
C LEU A 167 4.29 4.14 -12.96
N CYS A 168 5.09 4.46 -11.95
CA CYS A 168 6.51 4.73 -12.12
C CYS A 168 7.36 3.69 -11.40
N PHE A 169 8.35 3.14 -12.11
CA PHE A 169 9.33 2.19 -11.62
C PHE A 169 10.67 2.89 -11.43
N TYR A 170 11.28 2.69 -10.30
CA TYR A 170 12.58 3.24 -9.93
C TYR A 170 13.53 2.14 -9.48
N ASP A 171 14.83 2.38 -9.55
CA ASP A 171 15.80 1.58 -8.80
C ASP A 171 15.74 1.90 -7.29
N LEU A 172 16.48 1.15 -6.47
CA LEU A 172 16.51 1.38 -5.01
C LEU A 172 17.17 2.71 -4.61
N LYS A 173 17.82 3.41 -5.56
CA LYS A 173 18.38 4.75 -5.34
C LYS A 173 17.40 5.87 -5.70
N GLY A 174 16.19 5.52 -6.19
CA GLY A 174 15.18 6.47 -6.64
C GLY A 174 15.45 7.05 -8.04
N ASN A 175 16.26 6.40 -8.87
CA ASN A 175 16.40 6.78 -10.28
C ASN A 175 15.27 6.14 -11.08
N LEU A 176 14.57 6.95 -11.88
CA LEU A 176 13.50 6.47 -12.73
C LEU A 176 14.02 5.48 -13.76
N MET A 177 13.46 4.29 -13.78
CA MET A 177 13.73 3.26 -14.78
C MET A 177 12.69 3.26 -15.90
N LYS A 178 11.39 3.42 -15.52
CA LYS A 178 10.30 3.37 -16.47
C LYS A 178 9.06 4.07 -15.91
N GLU A 179 8.33 4.74 -16.78
CA GLU A 179 6.96 5.20 -16.52
C GLU A 179 5.99 4.46 -17.46
N ILE A 180 4.84 4.10 -16.92
CA ILE A 180 3.72 3.51 -17.67
C ILE A 180 2.52 4.42 -17.49
N VAL A 181 2.05 5.00 -18.59
CA VAL A 181 0.81 5.77 -18.66
C VAL A 181 -0.31 4.88 -19.19
N ILE A 182 -1.38 4.74 -18.43
CA ILE A 182 -2.53 3.94 -18.85
C ILE A 182 -3.43 4.76 -19.78
N GLY A 183 -3.44 4.40 -21.05
CA GLY A 183 -4.14 5.12 -22.10
C GLY A 183 -3.18 5.78 -23.09
N LYS A 184 -3.67 6.78 -23.83
CA LYS A 184 -2.87 7.45 -24.87
C LYS A 184 -1.98 8.56 -24.34
N GLU A 185 -2.40 9.20 -23.25
CA GLU A 185 -1.74 10.36 -22.67
C GLU A 185 -1.90 10.39 -21.15
N LEU A 186 -1.02 11.13 -20.48
CA LEU A 186 -1.14 11.41 -19.06
C LEU A 186 -2.36 12.31 -18.84
N LYS A 187 -3.23 11.90 -17.92
CA LYS A 187 -4.45 12.63 -17.57
C LYS A 187 -4.23 13.39 -16.29
N TYR A 188 -4.54 14.67 -16.34
CA TYR A 188 -4.52 15.56 -15.19
C TYR A 188 -5.97 15.83 -14.75
N PRO A 189 -6.25 15.86 -13.44
CA PRO A 189 -7.56 16.29 -12.98
C PRO A 189 -7.77 17.79 -13.32
N ASP A 190 -9.00 18.14 -13.68
CA ASP A 190 -9.37 19.55 -13.82
C ASP A 190 -9.28 20.20 -12.43
N TYR A 191 -8.57 21.33 -12.36
CA TYR A 191 -8.43 22.08 -11.14
C TYR A 191 -9.65 22.98 -10.93
N ASP A 192 -10.36 22.77 -9.82
CA ASP A 192 -11.40 23.67 -9.36
C ASP A 192 -10.93 24.34 -8.05
N PRO A 193 -10.67 25.66 -8.06
CA PRO A 193 -10.18 26.37 -6.89
C PRO A 193 -11.17 26.41 -5.72
N GLU A 194 -12.44 26.15 -5.94
CA GLU A 194 -13.48 26.11 -4.91
C GLU A 194 -13.56 24.77 -4.18
N PHE A 195 -12.95 23.72 -4.74
CA PHE A 195 -12.97 22.37 -4.14
C PHE A 195 -11.56 21.91 -3.81
N LEU A 196 -11.24 21.85 -2.52
CA LEU A 196 -10.00 21.29 -1.99
C LEU A 196 -9.92 19.76 -2.19
N ASP A 197 -11.05 19.10 -2.35
CA ASP A 197 -11.17 17.70 -2.74
C ASP A 197 -11.58 17.60 -4.21
N PHE A 198 -11.03 16.62 -4.92
CA PHE A 198 -11.42 16.28 -6.29
C PHE A 198 -12.49 15.17 -6.29
N PRO A 199 -13.74 15.44 -5.84
CA PRO A 199 -14.71 14.37 -5.58
C PRO A 199 -15.13 13.63 -6.85
N ASN A 200 -15.05 14.28 -8.01
CA ASN A 200 -15.42 13.74 -9.30
C ASN A 200 -14.21 13.31 -10.16
N VAL A 201 -13.01 13.36 -9.60
CA VAL A 201 -11.79 12.97 -10.31
C VAL A 201 -11.65 11.46 -10.30
N PRO A 202 -11.36 10.83 -11.44
CA PRO A 202 -11.04 9.42 -11.48
C PRO A 202 -9.85 9.11 -10.58
N LYS A 203 -10.01 8.10 -9.73
CA LYS A 203 -8.90 7.56 -8.96
C LYS A 203 -8.28 6.41 -9.78
N TYR A 204 -6.97 6.47 -9.96
CA TYR A 204 -6.29 5.52 -10.85
C TYR A 204 -5.66 4.37 -10.07
N PHE A 205 -4.46 4.54 -9.53
CA PHE A 205 -3.77 3.49 -8.78
C PHE A 205 -4.07 3.61 -7.29
N ILE A 206 -4.91 2.72 -6.79
CA ILE A 206 -5.46 2.78 -5.42
C ILE A 206 -4.63 1.98 -4.43
N SER A 207 -4.04 0.87 -4.89
CA SER A 207 -3.28 -0.04 -4.04
C SER A 207 -2.21 -0.76 -4.85
N LEU A 208 -1.05 -0.96 -4.24
CA LEU A 208 0.01 -1.80 -4.76
C LEU A 208 0.28 -2.93 -3.78
N CYS A 209 0.51 -4.12 -4.29
CA CYS A 209 1.09 -5.24 -3.55
C CYS A 209 2.02 -6.05 -4.46
N GLY A 210 2.81 -6.95 -3.92
CA GLY A 210 3.78 -7.66 -4.73
C GLY A 210 4.15 -9.04 -4.22
N THR A 211 4.69 -9.85 -5.13
CA THR A 211 5.43 -11.08 -4.86
C THR A 211 6.90 -10.87 -5.24
N PRO A 212 7.81 -11.79 -4.97
CA PRO A 212 9.19 -11.68 -5.44
C PRO A 212 9.31 -11.42 -6.95
N ASN A 213 8.41 -11.95 -7.76
CA ASN A 213 8.48 -11.90 -9.21
C ASN A 213 7.63 -10.79 -9.85
N TYR A 214 6.51 -10.42 -9.24
CA TYR A 214 5.51 -9.57 -9.85
C TYR A 214 4.99 -8.48 -8.92
N LEU A 215 4.69 -7.33 -9.51
CA LEU A 215 3.93 -6.24 -8.93
C LEU A 215 2.47 -6.35 -9.38
N TYR A 216 1.54 -6.17 -8.45
CA TYR A 216 0.10 -6.13 -8.69
C TYR A 216 -0.40 -4.73 -8.34
N ALA A 217 -1.00 -4.07 -9.30
CA ALA A 217 -1.50 -2.71 -9.18
C ALA A 217 -3.02 -2.69 -9.33
N LEU A 218 -3.72 -2.23 -8.30
CA LEU A 218 -5.15 -2.01 -8.35
C LEU A 218 -5.44 -0.70 -9.07
N TYR A 219 -6.12 -0.78 -10.20
CA TYR A 219 -6.46 0.35 -11.05
C TYR A 219 -7.98 0.48 -11.18
N ASN A 220 -8.50 1.66 -10.88
CA ASN A 220 -9.92 1.99 -11.07
C ASN A 220 -10.13 2.80 -12.35
N GLY A 221 -9.61 4.00 -12.45
CA GLY A 221 -9.67 4.84 -13.65
C GLY A 221 -11.06 5.41 -13.96
N PHE A 222 -11.93 5.48 -12.93
CA PHE A 222 -13.27 6.06 -13.02
C PHE A 222 -13.56 6.92 -11.78
N PRO A 223 -14.45 7.92 -11.92
CA PRO A 223 -14.86 8.75 -10.77
C PRO A 223 -15.89 8.03 -9.89
N GLY A 224 -15.97 8.45 -8.63
CA GLY A 224 -17.02 8.04 -7.71
C GLY A 224 -16.89 6.61 -7.19
N THR A 225 -18.01 6.05 -6.75
CA THR A 225 -18.10 4.74 -6.09
C THR A 225 -18.51 3.60 -7.02
N SER A 226 -19.10 3.93 -8.16
CA SER A 226 -19.53 2.94 -9.16
C SER A 226 -18.39 2.58 -10.10
N GLY A 227 -18.31 1.32 -10.48
CA GLY A 227 -17.33 0.85 -11.45
C GLY A 227 -16.74 -0.51 -11.10
N LYS A 228 -15.89 -1.00 -11.97
CA LYS A 228 -15.21 -2.29 -11.83
C LYS A 228 -13.72 -2.06 -11.87
N SER A 229 -13.02 -2.60 -10.90
CA SER A 229 -11.57 -2.47 -10.82
C SER A 229 -10.86 -3.36 -11.81
N LYS A 230 -9.60 -3.04 -12.05
CA LYS A 230 -8.66 -3.90 -12.77
C LYS A 230 -7.46 -4.18 -11.88
N ILE A 231 -6.99 -5.40 -11.88
CA ILE A 231 -5.72 -5.77 -11.27
C ILE A 231 -4.74 -5.93 -12.42
N MET A 232 -3.79 -5.00 -12.52
CA MET A 232 -2.75 -5.00 -13.53
C MET A 232 -1.48 -5.62 -12.96
N VAL A 233 -0.91 -6.58 -13.66
CA VAL A 233 0.29 -7.30 -13.22
C VAL A 233 1.46 -6.90 -14.09
N PHE A 234 2.58 -6.60 -13.45
CA PHE A 234 3.82 -6.21 -14.11
C PHE A 234 5.00 -6.99 -13.53
N THR A 235 6.06 -7.14 -14.30
CA THR A 235 7.37 -7.46 -13.73
C THR A 235 7.88 -6.26 -12.93
N TRP A 236 8.88 -6.45 -12.07
CA TRP A 236 9.52 -5.35 -11.34
C TRP A 236 10.33 -4.38 -12.24
N GLN A 237 10.53 -4.73 -13.51
CA GLN A 237 11.10 -3.86 -14.54
C GLN A 237 10.02 -3.14 -15.35
N GLY A 238 8.74 -3.27 -14.96
CA GLY A 238 7.62 -2.60 -15.59
C GLY A 238 7.21 -3.22 -16.93
N ALA A 239 7.50 -4.48 -17.21
CA ALA A 239 6.89 -5.17 -18.34
C ALA A 239 5.47 -5.64 -17.96
N PRO A 240 4.45 -5.37 -18.78
CA PRO A 240 3.09 -5.86 -18.52
C PRO A 240 3.02 -7.39 -18.65
N VAL A 241 2.32 -8.03 -17.73
CA VAL A 241 2.16 -9.50 -17.70
C VAL A 241 0.71 -9.90 -17.90
N ALA A 242 -0.22 -9.30 -17.14
CA ALA A 242 -1.63 -9.64 -17.22
C ALA A 242 -2.51 -8.46 -16.76
N ILE A 243 -3.79 -8.53 -17.13
CA ILE A 243 -4.84 -7.65 -16.60
C ILE A 243 -6.04 -8.52 -16.25
N TYR A 244 -6.44 -8.46 -14.99
CA TYR A 244 -7.64 -9.11 -14.49
C TYR A 244 -8.73 -8.08 -14.25
N HIS A 245 -9.93 -8.34 -14.76
CA HIS A 245 -11.11 -7.50 -14.54
C HIS A 245 -11.91 -8.07 -13.38
N THR A 246 -12.25 -7.23 -12.42
CA THR A 246 -13.11 -7.60 -11.30
C THR A 246 -14.57 -7.23 -11.63
N ASP A 247 -15.52 -7.90 -10.95
CA ASP A 247 -16.94 -7.59 -11.11
C ASP A 247 -17.41 -6.46 -10.19
N VAL A 248 -16.56 -6.03 -9.28
CA VAL A 248 -16.83 -5.00 -8.27
C VAL A 248 -15.70 -3.98 -8.21
N LYS A 249 -15.98 -2.84 -7.55
CA LYS A 249 -14.94 -1.88 -7.15
C LYS A 249 -14.19 -2.42 -5.96
N LEU A 250 -12.87 -2.37 -6.01
CA LEU A 250 -11.99 -2.72 -4.90
C LEU A 250 -11.30 -1.46 -4.36
N GLU A 251 -11.08 -1.42 -3.05
CA GLU A 251 -10.37 -0.33 -2.37
C GLU A 251 -8.94 -0.72 -1.97
N ARG A 252 -8.67 -2.00 -1.78
CA ARG A 252 -7.34 -2.54 -1.44
C ARG A 252 -7.20 -3.93 -2.03
N ILE A 253 -5.95 -4.32 -2.26
CA ILE A 253 -5.60 -5.69 -2.64
C ILE A 253 -4.43 -6.20 -1.81
N ALA A 254 -4.40 -7.51 -1.61
CA ALA A 254 -3.27 -8.25 -1.08
C ALA A 254 -3.08 -9.52 -1.90
N VAL A 255 -1.86 -9.81 -2.31
CA VAL A 255 -1.52 -11.01 -3.09
C VAL A 255 -0.99 -12.13 -2.20
N ASP A 256 -1.40 -13.36 -2.47
CA ASP A 256 -0.77 -14.55 -1.88
C ASP A 256 0.73 -14.58 -2.24
N PRO A 257 1.63 -14.86 -1.30
CA PRO A 257 3.06 -14.88 -1.58
C PRO A 257 3.48 -15.81 -2.74
N SER A 258 2.69 -16.87 -3.01
CA SER A 258 2.91 -17.76 -4.16
C SER A 258 2.28 -17.22 -5.46
N GLY A 259 1.57 -16.10 -5.42
CA GLY A 259 0.92 -15.50 -6.59
C GLY A 259 -0.31 -16.25 -7.12
N ARG A 260 -0.87 -17.20 -6.36
CA ARG A 260 -2.00 -18.02 -6.82
C ARG A 260 -3.33 -17.30 -6.75
N TYR A 261 -3.50 -16.34 -5.84
CA TYR A 261 -4.72 -15.56 -5.70
C TYR A 261 -4.46 -14.17 -5.15
N VAL A 262 -5.42 -13.29 -5.36
CA VAL A 262 -5.49 -11.96 -4.73
C VAL A 262 -6.71 -11.91 -3.84
N LEU A 263 -6.55 -11.31 -2.67
CA LEU A 263 -7.66 -10.86 -1.83
C LEU A 263 -7.93 -9.40 -2.15
N GLY A 264 -9.18 -9.06 -2.36
CA GLY A 264 -9.63 -7.69 -2.62
C GLY A 264 -10.62 -7.24 -1.54
N LEU A 265 -10.47 -6.02 -1.06
CA LEU A 265 -11.40 -5.36 -0.15
C LEU A 265 -12.40 -4.56 -0.98
N ASN A 266 -13.67 -4.89 -0.88
CA ASN A 266 -14.79 -4.12 -1.41
C ASN A 266 -15.50 -3.42 -0.25
N ILE A 267 -15.83 -2.13 -0.41
CA ILE A 267 -16.69 -1.39 0.52
C ILE A 267 -18.07 -1.31 -0.12
N THR A 268 -19.07 -1.88 0.56
CA THR A 268 -20.43 -1.89 0.08
C THR A 268 -21.12 -0.54 0.28
N GLU A 269 -22.16 -0.24 -0.50
CA GLU A 269 -22.94 1.01 -0.40
C GLU A 269 -23.59 1.19 0.98
N GLU A 270 -23.85 0.10 1.68
CA GLU A 270 -24.42 0.09 3.05
C GLU A 270 -23.35 0.37 4.13
N GLY A 271 -22.10 0.62 3.74
CA GLY A 271 -20.96 0.87 4.63
C GLY A 271 -20.37 -0.39 5.26
N GLY A 272 -20.74 -1.57 4.78
CA GLY A 272 -20.09 -2.83 5.08
C GLY A 272 -18.80 -2.99 4.27
N SER A 273 -18.04 -4.05 4.56
CA SER A 273 -16.87 -4.41 3.78
C SER A 273 -16.78 -5.92 3.58
N ASP A 274 -16.53 -6.32 2.35
CA ASP A 274 -16.34 -7.70 1.95
C ASP A 274 -14.89 -7.95 1.54
N VAL A 275 -14.36 -9.10 1.93
CA VAL A 275 -13.07 -9.58 1.42
C VAL A 275 -13.36 -10.66 0.37
N LEU A 276 -13.00 -10.36 -0.86
CA LEU A 276 -13.22 -11.22 -2.01
C LEU A 276 -11.90 -11.89 -2.43
N LYS A 277 -11.98 -13.15 -2.81
CA LYS A 277 -10.85 -13.92 -3.32
C LYS A 277 -10.96 -14.07 -4.83
N PHE A 278 -9.88 -13.73 -5.53
CA PHE A 278 -9.75 -13.89 -6.98
C PHE A 278 -8.59 -14.84 -7.27
N ASP A 279 -8.87 -15.99 -7.82
CA ASP A 279 -7.82 -16.92 -8.27
C ASP A 279 -7.12 -16.33 -9.51
N LEU A 280 -5.80 -16.38 -9.50
CA LEU A 280 -4.97 -15.87 -10.57
C LEU A 280 -4.44 -17.04 -11.40
N PRO A 281 -4.97 -17.30 -12.59
CA PRO A 281 -4.37 -18.28 -13.49
C PRO A 281 -3.13 -17.64 -14.14
N LEU A 282 -2.11 -17.33 -13.35
CA LEU A 282 -0.79 -17.07 -13.89
C LEU A 282 -0.27 -18.42 -14.39
N ASN A 283 -0.44 -18.67 -15.66
CA ASN A 283 0.30 -19.74 -16.33
C ASN A 283 1.77 -19.44 -16.07
N GLU A 284 2.50 -20.42 -15.51
CA GLU A 284 3.94 -20.39 -15.44
C GLU A 284 4.47 -20.09 -16.86
N VAL A 285 5.01 -18.87 -17.02
CA VAL A 285 5.69 -18.46 -18.26
C VAL A 285 7.16 -18.78 -18.11
#